data_73b4c4bef7de53894751a0d4b6714e5b
#
_entry.id   73b4c4bef7de53894751a0d4b6714e5b
#
_cell.length_a   1.000
_cell.length_b   1.000
_cell.length_c   1.000
_cell.angle_alpha   90.00
_cell.angle_beta   90.00
_cell.angle_gamma   90.00
#
_symmetry.space_group_name_H-M   'P 1'
#
loop_
_entity.id
_entity.type
_entity.pdbx_description
1 polymer ?
#
loop_
_entity_poly.entity_id
_entity_poly.type
_entity_poly.pdbx_seq_one_letter_code
_entity_poly.pdbx_strand_id
1 'polypeptide(L)'
;AMQLETKRIQFTVDVLPSDVVGFSMIDAKSGELQFHKGAVFCNIFLADEINRTSSKTQAALLEVMEEGQVTIDGYTQKVPSPFTVIATQNPFGSAGTQLLPESQLDRFTICLHMGYPTQEEEVEILKRKQTPASYEVQPVISACDMLEMQKECEQVYIHEHLLIYIVELLNATRNHASIYQGASPRAGISLVNMAKASAYLNGRDYVVPKDIVYVFQDVIAHRIHIKQDNGNIQKKTQILNE
;
A
#
# COMPACT_ATOMS: atom_id res chain seq x y z
N ALA A 1 19.25 0.81 -4.49
CA ALA A 1 18.41 -0.22 -3.84
C ALA A 1 18.50 -0.10 -2.33
N MET A 2 17.59 -0.75 -1.61
CA MET A 2 17.55 -0.79 -0.14
C MET A 2 17.97 -2.18 0.34
N GLN A 3 18.72 -2.23 1.44
CA GLN A 3 19.14 -3.50 2.08
C GLN A 3 18.01 -3.96 3.03
N LEU A 4 16.90 -4.41 2.44
CA LEU A 4 15.70 -4.84 3.14
C LEU A 4 15.32 -6.25 2.71
N GLU A 5 14.88 -7.08 3.68
CA GLU A 5 14.34 -8.40 3.37
C GLU A 5 13.02 -8.26 2.62
N THR A 6 12.95 -8.89 1.43
CA THR A 6 11.77 -8.83 0.58
C THR A 6 11.21 -10.23 0.39
N LYS A 7 9.89 -10.39 0.57
CA LYS A 7 9.17 -11.62 0.26
C LYS A 7 8.00 -11.33 -0.69
N ARG A 8 7.68 -12.30 -1.53
CA ARG A 8 6.55 -12.23 -2.48
C ARG A 8 5.67 -13.46 -2.33
N ILE A 9 4.37 -13.25 -2.29
CA ILE A 9 3.37 -14.30 -2.50
C ILE A 9 2.52 -13.93 -3.73
N GLN A 10 2.41 -14.87 -4.67
CA GLN A 10 1.39 -14.85 -5.70
C GLN A 10 0.12 -15.43 -5.09
N PHE A 11 -0.90 -14.60 -4.86
CA PHE A 11 -2.14 -15.06 -4.26
C PHE A 11 -2.99 -15.85 -5.23
N THR A 12 -3.49 -16.99 -4.74
CA THR A 12 -4.43 -17.89 -5.42
C THR A 12 -5.54 -18.28 -4.43
N VAL A 13 -6.53 -18.99 -4.89
CA VAL A 13 -7.63 -19.50 -4.02
C VAL A 13 -7.15 -20.42 -2.91
N ASP A 14 -5.98 -21.04 -3.09
CA ASP A 14 -5.41 -22.04 -2.16
C ASP A 14 -4.54 -21.41 -1.07
N VAL A 15 -4.18 -20.12 -1.18
CA VAL A 15 -3.34 -19.43 -0.17
C VAL A 15 -4.15 -19.24 1.12
N LEU A 16 -3.64 -19.81 2.20
CA LEU A 16 -4.24 -19.76 3.52
C LEU A 16 -3.74 -18.55 4.34
N PRO A 17 -4.50 -18.09 5.35
CA PRO A 17 -4.02 -17.10 6.30
C PRO A 17 -2.68 -17.50 6.96
N SER A 18 -2.51 -18.80 7.29
CA SER A 18 -1.28 -19.34 7.87
C SER A 18 -0.04 -19.18 7.00
N ASP A 19 -0.18 -19.18 5.67
CA ASP A 19 0.95 -18.95 4.76
C ASP A 19 1.43 -17.50 4.84
N VAL A 20 0.51 -16.58 5.12
CA VAL A 20 0.75 -15.15 5.22
C VAL A 20 1.31 -14.80 6.60
N VAL A 21 0.58 -15.15 7.68
CA VAL A 21 0.90 -14.71 9.04
C VAL A 21 1.69 -15.74 9.85
N GLY A 22 1.70 -17.00 9.43
CA GLY A 22 2.32 -18.09 10.17
C GLY A 22 1.31 -18.93 10.96
N PHE A 23 1.81 -19.89 11.69
CA PHE A 23 1.02 -20.80 12.53
C PHE A 23 1.86 -21.36 13.67
N SER A 24 1.22 -21.87 14.70
CA SER A 24 1.88 -22.60 15.78
C SER A 24 1.71 -24.11 15.62
N MET A 25 2.75 -24.86 15.93
CA MET A 25 2.75 -26.30 15.90
C MET A 25 3.49 -26.85 17.12
N ILE A 26 3.04 -27.97 17.65
CA ILE A 26 3.74 -28.66 18.75
C ILE A 26 4.97 -29.33 18.17
N ASP A 27 6.14 -28.98 18.69
CA ASP A 27 7.39 -29.68 18.37
C ASP A 27 7.34 -31.11 18.94
N ALA A 28 7.49 -32.09 18.05
CA ALA A 28 7.39 -33.51 18.42
C ALA A 28 8.48 -33.98 19.41
N LYS A 29 9.61 -33.23 19.53
CA LYS A 29 10.73 -33.59 20.41
C LYS A 29 10.64 -32.92 21.76
N SER A 30 10.28 -31.64 21.83
CA SER A 30 10.18 -30.87 23.05
C SER A 30 8.77 -30.91 23.69
N GLY A 31 7.72 -31.19 22.91
CA GLY A 31 6.32 -31.06 23.31
C GLY A 31 5.87 -29.62 23.50
N GLU A 32 6.69 -28.64 23.15
CA GLU A 32 6.38 -27.21 23.25
C GLU A 32 5.74 -26.67 21.98
N LEU A 33 4.90 -25.65 22.16
CA LEU A 33 4.29 -24.94 21.04
C LEU A 33 5.32 -24.03 20.38
N GLN A 34 5.65 -24.29 19.10
CA GLN A 34 6.60 -23.51 18.32
C GLN A 34 5.88 -22.71 17.25
N PHE A 35 6.17 -21.40 17.16
CA PHE A 35 5.64 -20.53 16.13
C PHE A 35 6.47 -20.59 14.85
N HIS A 36 5.82 -20.91 13.74
CA HIS A 36 6.38 -20.89 12.40
C HIS A 36 5.97 -19.60 11.70
N LYS A 37 6.96 -18.74 11.39
CA LYS A 37 6.76 -17.42 10.78
C LYS A 37 6.22 -17.55 9.35
N GLY A 38 5.14 -16.82 9.05
CA GLY A 38 4.62 -16.67 7.70
C GLY A 38 5.42 -15.69 6.84
N ALA A 39 4.92 -15.41 5.65
CA ALA A 39 5.61 -14.58 4.67
C ALA A 39 5.71 -13.11 5.06
N VAL A 40 4.78 -12.58 5.86
CA VAL A 40 4.80 -11.17 6.31
C VAL A 40 5.99 -10.82 7.21
N PHE A 41 6.73 -11.82 7.72
CA PHE A 41 7.94 -11.56 8.50
C PHE A 41 9.12 -11.19 7.57
N CYS A 42 9.04 -9.99 7.01
CA CYS A 42 10.03 -9.34 6.15
C CYS A 42 9.83 -7.81 6.23
N ASN A 43 10.70 -7.04 5.57
CA ASN A 43 10.56 -5.57 5.52
C ASN A 43 9.65 -5.11 4.38
N ILE A 44 9.72 -5.76 3.22
CA ILE A 44 8.88 -5.46 2.06
C ILE A 44 8.16 -6.74 1.67
N PHE A 45 6.84 -6.70 1.78
CA PHE A 45 5.98 -7.81 1.37
C PHE A 45 5.21 -7.48 0.10
N LEU A 46 5.49 -8.22 -0.99
CA LEU A 46 4.77 -8.11 -2.25
C LEU A 46 3.62 -9.12 -2.29
N ALA A 47 2.41 -8.62 -2.13
CA ALA A 47 1.15 -9.38 -2.21
C ALA A 47 0.60 -9.30 -3.64
N ASP A 48 0.98 -10.25 -4.49
CA ASP A 48 0.64 -10.21 -5.91
C ASP A 48 -0.72 -10.86 -6.17
N GLU A 49 -1.62 -10.14 -6.88
CA GLU A 49 -3.01 -10.52 -7.16
C GLU A 49 -3.84 -10.86 -5.90
N ILE A 50 -3.79 -10.01 -4.87
CA ILE A 50 -4.46 -10.20 -3.58
C ILE A 50 -5.99 -10.46 -3.72
N ASN A 51 -6.59 -10.00 -4.80
CA ASN A 51 -8.01 -10.20 -5.10
C ASN A 51 -8.37 -11.64 -5.52
N ARG A 52 -7.38 -12.55 -5.64
CA ARG A 52 -7.61 -13.96 -5.98
C ARG A 52 -7.71 -14.89 -4.78
N THR A 53 -7.45 -14.40 -3.58
CA THR A 53 -7.52 -15.22 -2.35
C THR A 53 -8.80 -14.97 -1.56
N SER A 54 -9.03 -15.78 -0.54
CA SER A 54 -10.21 -15.69 0.32
C SER A 54 -10.23 -14.40 1.14
N SER A 55 -11.42 -13.91 1.50
CA SER A 55 -11.58 -12.75 2.38
C SER A 55 -10.91 -12.92 3.75
N LYS A 56 -10.77 -14.17 4.24
CA LYS A 56 -10.04 -14.45 5.48
C LYS A 56 -8.56 -14.19 5.35
N THR A 57 -7.96 -14.60 4.24
CA THR A 57 -6.54 -14.37 3.95
C THR A 57 -6.25 -12.88 3.72
N GLN A 58 -7.16 -12.19 3.01
CA GLN A 58 -7.09 -10.73 2.84
C GLN A 58 -7.15 -10.01 4.20
N ALA A 59 -8.10 -10.39 5.06
CA ALA A 59 -8.26 -9.79 6.38
C ALA A 59 -7.02 -9.98 7.27
N ALA A 60 -6.41 -11.17 7.25
CA ALA A 60 -5.19 -11.45 8.00
C ALA A 60 -4.01 -10.55 7.57
N LEU A 61 -3.82 -10.34 6.26
CA LEU A 61 -2.79 -9.41 5.77
C LEU A 61 -3.08 -7.96 6.18
N LEU A 62 -4.34 -7.52 6.04
CA LEU A 62 -4.74 -6.16 6.36
C LEU A 62 -4.61 -5.85 7.87
N GLU A 63 -4.83 -6.83 8.74
CA GLU A 63 -4.59 -6.71 10.17
C GLU A 63 -3.11 -6.46 10.45
N VAL A 64 -2.21 -7.26 9.85
CA VAL A 64 -0.75 -7.07 10.01
C VAL A 64 -0.29 -5.72 9.49
N MET A 65 -0.88 -5.22 8.39
CA MET A 65 -0.57 -3.90 7.86
C MET A 65 -0.89 -2.77 8.84
N GLU A 66 -1.97 -2.90 9.62
CA GLU A 66 -2.38 -1.88 10.59
C GLU A 66 -1.64 -2.02 11.93
N GLU A 67 -1.53 -3.24 12.43
CA GLU A 67 -1.01 -3.51 13.78
C GLU A 67 0.53 -3.61 13.81
N GLY A 68 1.19 -3.90 12.69
CA GLY A 68 2.62 -4.17 12.63
C GLY A 68 3.03 -5.43 13.41
N GLN A 69 2.09 -6.30 13.69
CA GLN A 69 2.27 -7.51 14.49
C GLN A 69 1.26 -8.59 14.11
N VAL A 70 1.58 -9.83 14.50
CA VAL A 70 0.73 -11.01 14.33
C VAL A 70 0.45 -11.61 15.70
N THR A 71 -0.82 -11.94 15.99
CA THR A 71 -1.20 -12.63 17.23
C THR A 71 -1.81 -14.00 16.88
N ILE A 72 -1.14 -15.08 17.29
CA ILE A 72 -1.56 -16.47 17.06
C ILE A 72 -1.45 -17.24 18.36
N ASP A 73 -2.49 -17.96 18.76
CA ASP A 73 -2.55 -18.80 19.96
C ASP A 73 -2.15 -18.04 21.25
N GLY A 74 -2.48 -16.74 21.33
CA GLY A 74 -2.16 -15.89 22.47
C GLY A 74 -0.74 -15.31 22.45
N TYR A 75 0.09 -15.64 21.47
CA TYR A 75 1.43 -15.10 21.31
C TYR A 75 1.44 -13.99 20.25
N THR A 76 1.94 -12.82 20.65
CA THR A 76 2.10 -11.67 19.74
C THR A 76 3.54 -11.54 19.29
N GLN A 77 3.74 -11.50 17.97
CA GLN A 77 5.05 -11.34 17.33
C GLN A 77 5.03 -10.10 16.44
N LYS A 78 5.95 -9.15 16.65
CA LYS A 78 6.10 -7.99 15.78
C LYS A 78 6.75 -8.39 14.46
N VAL A 79 6.27 -7.80 13.36
CA VAL A 79 6.96 -7.91 12.08
C VAL A 79 8.23 -7.04 12.06
N PRO A 80 9.23 -7.33 11.21
CA PRO A 80 10.42 -6.48 11.07
C PRO A 80 10.07 -5.04 10.75
N SER A 81 10.80 -4.08 11.28
CA SER A 81 10.64 -2.64 10.98
C SER A 81 11.86 -2.14 10.19
N PRO A 82 11.68 -1.32 9.14
CA PRO A 82 10.40 -0.86 8.59
C PRO A 82 9.62 -2.01 7.92
N PHE A 83 8.27 -1.92 7.92
CA PHE A 83 7.40 -2.86 7.24
C PHE A 83 6.53 -2.15 6.21
N THR A 84 6.53 -2.65 4.98
CA THR A 84 5.73 -2.09 3.88
C THR A 84 5.11 -3.23 3.06
N VAL A 85 3.82 -3.11 2.79
CA VAL A 85 3.10 -4.03 1.89
C VAL A 85 2.84 -3.34 0.56
N ILE A 86 3.22 -4.00 -0.52
CA ILE A 86 2.87 -3.63 -1.89
C ILE A 86 1.91 -4.70 -2.40
N ALA A 87 0.65 -4.33 -2.63
CA ALA A 87 -0.36 -5.25 -3.13
C ALA A 87 -0.72 -4.92 -4.58
N THR A 88 -0.88 -5.94 -5.41
CA THR A 88 -1.44 -5.78 -6.76
C THR A 88 -2.83 -6.38 -6.85
N GLN A 89 -3.68 -5.78 -7.68
CA GLN A 89 -4.96 -6.32 -8.08
C GLN A 89 -5.04 -6.35 -9.60
N ASN A 90 -5.55 -7.45 -10.15
CA ASN A 90 -5.89 -7.52 -11.55
C ASN A 90 -7.41 -7.31 -11.71
N PRO A 91 -7.86 -6.17 -12.26
CA PRO A 91 -9.28 -5.89 -12.42
C PRO A 91 -9.94 -6.79 -13.47
N PHE A 92 -9.15 -7.33 -14.41
CA PHE A 92 -9.62 -8.26 -15.45
C PHE A 92 -9.54 -9.70 -14.94
N GLY A 93 -10.28 -10.01 -13.88
CA GLY A 93 -10.23 -11.31 -13.25
C GLY A 93 -11.04 -12.37 -13.98
N SER A 94 -10.53 -13.62 -13.99
CA SER A 94 -11.26 -14.83 -14.29
C SER A 94 -12.32 -15.11 -13.21
N ALA A 95 -13.27 -16.02 -13.49
CA ALA A 95 -14.27 -16.47 -12.52
C ALA A 95 -13.62 -16.82 -11.15
N GLY A 96 -14.11 -16.21 -10.08
CA GLY A 96 -13.60 -16.40 -8.71
C GLY A 96 -12.72 -15.27 -8.16
N THR A 97 -12.44 -14.22 -8.92
CA THR A 97 -11.76 -13.02 -8.39
C THR A 97 -12.77 -12.05 -7.78
N GLN A 98 -12.55 -11.65 -6.55
CA GLN A 98 -13.34 -10.64 -5.88
C GLN A 98 -12.45 -9.44 -5.52
N LEU A 99 -12.74 -8.27 -6.12
CA LEU A 99 -12.02 -7.04 -5.76
C LEU A 99 -12.11 -6.80 -4.24
N LEU A 100 -11.08 -6.18 -3.70
CA LEU A 100 -11.09 -5.79 -2.29
C LEU A 100 -12.28 -4.87 -2.00
N PRO A 101 -13.03 -5.12 -0.93
CA PRO A 101 -14.07 -4.19 -0.47
C PRO A 101 -13.52 -2.80 -0.20
N GLU A 102 -14.35 -1.80 -0.36
CA GLU A 102 -14.01 -0.38 -0.16
C GLU A 102 -13.35 -0.09 1.19
N SER A 103 -13.90 -0.69 2.26
CA SER A 103 -13.37 -0.57 3.62
C SER A 103 -11.97 -1.17 3.79
N GLN A 104 -11.58 -2.08 2.91
CA GLN A 104 -10.25 -2.68 2.88
C GLN A 104 -9.29 -1.84 2.03
N LEU A 105 -9.77 -1.26 0.93
CA LEU A 105 -8.98 -0.33 0.11
C LEU A 105 -8.57 0.92 0.88
N ASP A 106 -9.41 1.44 1.77
CA ASP A 106 -9.12 2.61 2.61
C ASP A 106 -7.91 2.41 3.55
N ARG A 107 -7.48 1.15 3.76
CA ARG A 107 -6.28 0.82 4.58
C ARG A 107 -4.95 1.04 3.86
N PHE A 108 -4.96 1.05 2.52
CA PHE A 108 -3.77 1.35 1.73
C PHE A 108 -3.53 2.87 1.69
N THR A 109 -2.28 3.28 1.91
CA THR A 109 -1.91 4.71 1.92
C THR A 109 -2.11 5.36 0.57
N ILE A 110 -1.67 4.69 -0.49
CA ILE A 110 -1.78 5.15 -1.89
C ILE A 110 -2.26 4.01 -2.79
N CYS A 111 -2.85 4.37 -3.92
CA CYS A 111 -3.17 3.45 -4.99
C CYS A 111 -2.69 4.03 -6.32
N LEU A 112 -1.83 3.28 -6.99
CA LEU A 112 -1.28 3.66 -8.29
C LEU A 112 -1.93 2.82 -9.39
N HIS A 113 -2.11 3.43 -10.55
CA HIS A 113 -2.62 2.75 -11.72
C HIS A 113 -1.55 2.69 -12.80
N MET A 114 -1.25 1.48 -13.23
CA MET A 114 -0.39 1.24 -14.37
C MET A 114 -1.26 1.15 -15.62
N GLY A 115 -1.10 2.12 -16.54
CA GLY A 115 -1.70 2.06 -17.86
C GLY A 115 -0.94 1.10 -18.79
N TYR A 116 -1.38 1.04 -20.05
CA TYR A 116 -0.58 0.38 -21.08
C TYR A 116 0.66 1.24 -21.41
N PRO A 117 1.80 0.59 -21.73
CA PRO A 117 2.97 1.32 -22.22
C PRO A 117 2.69 1.99 -23.56
N THR A 118 3.43 3.02 -23.89
CA THR A 118 3.46 3.59 -25.22
C THR A 118 4.05 2.59 -26.23
N GLN A 119 3.85 2.81 -27.50
CA GLN A 119 4.39 1.92 -28.55
C GLN A 119 5.92 1.80 -28.45
N GLU A 120 6.61 2.90 -28.14
CA GLU A 120 8.07 2.94 -27.98
C GLU A 120 8.53 2.14 -26.75
N GLU A 121 7.83 2.28 -25.62
CA GLU A 121 8.10 1.52 -24.40
C GLU A 121 7.83 0.03 -24.59
N GLU A 122 6.77 -0.33 -25.31
CA GLU A 122 6.44 -1.71 -25.62
C GLU A 122 7.54 -2.39 -26.46
N VAL A 123 8.04 -1.68 -27.49
CA VAL A 123 9.20 -2.13 -28.28
C VAL A 123 10.43 -2.34 -27.38
N GLU A 124 10.67 -1.42 -26.44
CA GLU A 124 11.80 -1.55 -25.51
C GLU A 124 11.65 -2.76 -24.55
N ILE A 125 10.46 -3.04 -24.07
CA ILE A 125 10.13 -4.23 -23.27
C ILE A 125 10.48 -5.50 -24.08
N LEU A 126 10.07 -5.56 -25.35
CA LEU A 126 10.34 -6.70 -26.22
C LEU A 126 11.85 -6.90 -26.45
N LYS A 127 12.60 -5.82 -26.66
CA LYS A 127 14.07 -5.88 -26.79
C LYS A 127 14.75 -6.41 -25.52
N ARG A 128 14.37 -5.90 -24.36
CA ARG A 128 14.93 -6.34 -23.06
C ARG A 128 14.70 -7.82 -22.78
N LYS A 129 13.56 -8.38 -23.24
CA LYS A 129 13.29 -9.81 -23.10
C LYS A 129 14.18 -10.70 -23.97
N GLN A 130 14.76 -10.17 -25.03
CA GLN A 130 15.69 -10.90 -25.90
C GLN A 130 17.12 -10.92 -25.37
N THR A 131 17.46 -10.04 -24.44
CA THR A 131 18.81 -9.94 -23.87
C THR A 131 18.73 -10.26 -22.37
N PRO A 132 19.31 -11.37 -21.90
CA PRO A 132 19.38 -11.64 -20.47
C PRO A 132 20.34 -10.65 -19.81
N ALA A 133 19.80 -9.53 -19.31
CA ALA A 133 20.56 -8.58 -18.53
C ALA A 133 20.26 -8.80 -17.04
N SER A 134 21.21 -9.36 -16.31
CA SER A 134 21.21 -9.33 -14.85
C SER A 134 21.84 -8.01 -14.41
N TYR A 135 21.00 -7.04 -14.03
CA TYR A 135 21.50 -5.85 -13.35
C TYR A 135 21.57 -6.17 -11.85
N GLU A 136 22.77 -6.33 -11.32
CA GLU A 136 22.98 -6.31 -9.87
C GLU A 136 22.87 -4.87 -9.39
N VAL A 137 21.77 -4.54 -8.71
CA VAL A 137 21.58 -3.24 -8.10
C VAL A 137 22.16 -3.26 -6.70
N GLN A 138 23.25 -2.53 -6.48
CA GLN A 138 23.86 -2.43 -5.16
C GLN A 138 22.95 -1.67 -4.19
N PRO A 139 22.79 -2.14 -2.94
CA PRO A 139 22.02 -1.43 -1.93
C PRO A 139 22.77 -0.16 -1.49
N VAL A 140 22.05 0.96 -1.37
CA VAL A 140 22.58 2.27 -0.96
C VAL A 140 21.96 2.78 0.33
N ILE A 141 20.89 2.14 0.81
CA ILE A 141 20.15 2.51 2.03
C ILE A 141 19.93 1.24 2.85
N SER A 142 20.28 1.30 4.14
CA SER A 142 20.02 0.21 5.10
C SER A 142 18.62 0.36 5.74
N ALA A 143 18.19 -0.66 6.51
CA ALA A 143 16.97 -0.59 7.30
C ALA A 143 17.06 0.52 8.39
N CYS A 144 18.25 0.74 8.96
CA CYS A 144 18.47 1.78 9.96
C CYS A 144 18.33 3.17 9.36
N ASP A 145 18.93 3.41 8.18
CA ASP A 145 18.81 4.67 7.46
C ASP A 145 17.34 4.97 7.12
N MET A 146 16.58 3.96 6.70
CA MET A 146 15.16 4.13 6.38
C MET A 146 14.35 4.53 7.61
N LEU A 147 14.61 3.93 8.78
CA LEU A 147 13.94 4.29 10.03
C LEU A 147 14.31 5.70 10.50
N GLU A 148 15.55 6.13 10.27
CA GLU A 148 15.98 7.50 10.56
C GLU A 148 15.27 8.50 9.63
N MET A 149 15.24 8.24 8.32
CA MET A 149 14.49 9.04 7.36
C MET A 149 12.99 9.14 7.69
N GLN A 150 12.37 8.04 8.17
CA GLN A 150 10.98 8.07 8.60
C GLN A 150 10.77 9.00 9.80
N LYS A 151 11.66 8.96 10.80
CA LYS A 151 11.61 9.87 11.95
C LYS A 151 11.80 11.33 11.54
N GLU A 152 12.73 11.61 10.64
CA GLU A 152 12.95 12.96 10.13
C GLU A 152 11.71 13.45 9.34
N CYS A 153 11.12 12.59 8.54
CA CYS A 153 9.88 12.89 7.81
C CYS A 153 8.71 13.23 8.77
N GLU A 154 8.58 12.53 9.89
CA GLU A 154 7.58 12.84 10.92
C GLU A 154 7.75 14.24 11.51
N GLN A 155 8.99 14.76 11.60
CA GLN A 155 9.31 16.09 12.14
C GLN A 155 9.05 17.23 11.13
N VAL A 156 8.80 16.92 9.84
CA VAL A 156 8.48 17.94 8.85
C VAL A 156 7.26 18.75 9.31
N TYR A 157 7.44 20.08 9.37
CA TYR A 157 6.40 20.98 9.85
C TYR A 157 5.26 21.14 8.85
N ILE A 158 4.04 21.14 9.34
CA ILE A 158 2.84 21.49 8.56
C ILE A 158 2.06 22.58 9.30
N HIS A 159 1.79 23.70 8.60
CA HIS A 159 1.05 24.81 9.17
C HIS A 159 -0.44 24.47 9.31
N GLU A 160 -1.10 24.98 10.35
CA GLU A 160 -2.53 24.75 10.63
C GLU A 160 -3.44 25.09 9.43
N HIS A 161 -3.15 26.15 8.69
CA HIS A 161 -3.92 26.50 7.48
C HIS A 161 -3.85 25.41 6.41
N LEU A 162 -2.76 24.65 6.32
CA LEU A 162 -2.67 23.52 5.40
C LEU A 162 -3.46 22.30 5.89
N LEU A 163 -3.57 22.11 7.21
CA LEU A 163 -4.47 21.11 7.79
C LEU A 163 -5.93 21.46 7.51
N ILE A 164 -6.30 22.73 7.65
CA ILE A 164 -7.64 23.24 7.28
C ILE A 164 -7.89 23.02 5.79
N TYR A 165 -6.94 23.36 4.94
CA TYR A 165 -7.04 23.13 3.48
C TYR A 165 -7.25 21.66 3.15
N ILE A 166 -6.53 20.72 3.80
CA ILE A 166 -6.75 19.28 3.63
C ILE A 166 -8.20 18.90 4.01
N VAL A 167 -8.69 19.40 5.15
CA VAL A 167 -10.07 19.12 5.60
C VAL A 167 -11.10 19.68 4.62
N GLU A 168 -10.84 20.85 4.04
CA GLU A 168 -11.71 21.45 3.00
C GLU A 168 -11.73 20.58 1.73
N LEU A 169 -10.59 20.07 1.28
CA LEU A 169 -10.52 19.14 0.16
C LEU A 169 -11.31 17.85 0.44
N LEU A 170 -11.19 17.27 1.64
CA LEU A 170 -11.99 16.09 2.02
C LEU A 170 -13.48 16.41 2.05
N ASN A 171 -13.86 17.56 2.57
CA ASN A 171 -15.25 18.01 2.59
C ASN A 171 -15.80 18.25 1.18
N ALA A 172 -14.98 18.78 0.27
CA ALA A 172 -15.34 18.90 -1.15
C ALA A 172 -15.68 17.53 -1.74
N THR A 173 -14.87 16.49 -1.47
CA THR A 173 -15.20 15.12 -1.95
C THR A 173 -16.51 14.59 -1.37
N ARG A 174 -16.86 14.92 -0.11
CA ARG A 174 -18.09 14.46 0.56
C ARG A 174 -19.34 15.15 0.04
N ASN A 175 -19.20 16.40 -0.42
CA ASN A 175 -20.32 17.24 -0.87
C ASN A 175 -20.43 17.31 -2.40
N HIS A 176 -19.55 16.66 -3.15
CA HIS A 176 -19.53 16.72 -4.61
C HIS A 176 -20.72 15.95 -5.21
N ALA A 177 -21.42 16.56 -6.18
CA ALA A 177 -22.64 16.01 -6.77
C ALA A 177 -22.47 14.62 -7.41
N SER A 178 -21.31 14.35 -8.00
CA SER A 178 -20.99 13.10 -8.68
C SER A 178 -20.42 12.03 -7.74
N ILE A 179 -20.05 12.37 -6.50
CA ILE A 179 -19.48 11.43 -5.53
C ILE A 179 -20.61 10.89 -4.66
N TYR A 180 -20.70 9.56 -4.56
CA TYR A 180 -21.63 8.86 -3.68
C TYR A 180 -21.08 8.77 -2.25
N GLN A 181 -19.78 8.45 -2.12
CA GLN A 181 -19.09 8.36 -0.85
C GLN A 181 -17.74 9.08 -0.96
N GLY A 182 -17.57 10.14 -0.17
CA GLY A 182 -16.35 10.93 -0.09
C GLY A 182 -15.28 10.30 0.82
N ALA A 183 -14.12 10.90 0.84
CA ALA A 183 -12.96 10.41 1.58
C ALA A 183 -13.16 10.42 3.11
N SER A 184 -12.65 9.38 3.78
CA SER A 184 -12.68 9.20 5.24
C SER A 184 -11.67 10.11 5.96
N PRO A 185 -11.77 10.29 7.30
CA PRO A 185 -10.72 10.96 8.08
C PRO A 185 -9.34 10.27 7.96
N ARG A 186 -9.31 8.93 7.76
CA ARG A 186 -8.07 8.17 7.50
C ARG A 186 -7.35 8.67 6.25
N ALA A 187 -8.09 9.06 5.22
CA ALA A 187 -7.55 9.68 4.01
C ALA A 187 -6.79 10.98 4.32
N GLY A 188 -7.31 11.79 5.25
CA GLY A 188 -6.65 13.02 5.71
C GLY A 188 -5.31 12.75 6.38
N ILE A 189 -5.24 11.73 7.25
CA ILE A 189 -4.00 11.30 7.90
C ILE A 189 -2.98 10.83 6.85
N SER A 190 -3.42 10.00 5.90
CA SER A 190 -2.56 9.54 4.79
C SER A 190 -2.06 10.72 3.95
N LEU A 191 -2.91 11.70 3.68
CA LEU A 191 -2.56 12.88 2.88
C LEU A 191 -1.53 13.77 3.58
N VAL A 192 -1.67 13.96 4.90
CA VAL A 192 -0.66 14.68 5.72
C VAL A 192 0.68 13.96 5.66
N ASN A 193 0.70 12.63 5.88
CA ASN A 193 1.93 11.86 5.89
C ASN A 193 2.62 11.87 4.52
N MET A 194 1.86 11.71 3.43
CA MET A 194 2.39 11.76 2.07
C MET A 194 2.88 13.15 1.67
N ALA A 195 2.20 14.23 2.10
CA ALA A 195 2.64 15.59 1.87
C ALA A 195 3.95 15.91 2.62
N LYS A 196 4.10 15.42 3.86
CA LYS A 196 5.37 15.52 4.61
C LYS A 196 6.48 14.76 3.92
N ALA A 197 6.24 13.54 3.44
CA ALA A 197 7.20 12.75 2.68
C ALA A 197 7.61 13.45 1.38
N SER A 198 6.65 14.07 0.66
CA SER A 198 6.95 14.88 -0.53
C SER A 198 7.85 16.06 -0.21
N ALA A 199 7.56 16.81 0.86
CA ALA A 199 8.39 17.94 1.30
C ALA A 199 9.81 17.48 1.67
N TYR A 200 9.93 16.41 2.45
CA TYR A 200 11.19 15.81 2.86
C TYR A 200 12.06 15.40 1.66
N LEU A 201 11.49 14.66 0.71
CA LEU A 201 12.19 14.25 -0.51
C LEU A 201 12.62 15.41 -1.40
N ASN A 202 11.96 16.56 -1.28
CA ASN A 202 12.36 17.82 -1.93
C ASN A 202 13.33 18.66 -1.08
N GLY A 203 13.91 18.12 -0.01
CA GLY A 203 14.88 18.77 0.85
C GLY A 203 14.31 19.90 1.71
N ARG A 204 13.04 19.83 2.08
CA ARG A 204 12.37 20.85 2.91
C ARG A 204 11.90 20.24 4.24
N ASP A 205 11.99 21.03 5.29
CA ASP A 205 11.52 20.74 6.64
C ASP A 205 10.10 21.27 6.91
N TYR A 206 9.40 21.76 5.86
CA TYR A 206 8.03 22.23 5.92
C TYR A 206 7.24 21.86 4.66
N VAL A 207 5.94 21.64 4.83
CA VAL A 207 4.98 21.34 3.75
C VAL A 207 4.50 22.62 3.08
N VAL A 208 4.33 22.58 1.75
CA VAL A 208 3.68 23.63 0.96
C VAL A 208 2.44 23.07 0.24
N PRO A 209 1.49 23.92 -0.23
CA PRO A 209 0.28 23.44 -0.92
C PRO A 209 0.57 22.48 -2.10
N LYS A 210 1.66 22.72 -2.81
CA LYS A 210 2.08 21.87 -3.94
C LYS A 210 2.34 20.41 -3.54
N ASP A 211 2.83 20.16 -2.33
CA ASP A 211 3.07 18.79 -1.84
C ASP A 211 1.76 18.05 -1.65
N ILE A 212 0.72 18.72 -1.14
CA ILE A 212 -0.62 18.17 -0.94
C ILE A 212 -1.24 17.82 -2.30
N VAL A 213 -1.21 18.77 -3.25
CA VAL A 213 -1.76 18.59 -4.61
C VAL A 213 -1.05 17.44 -5.33
N TYR A 214 0.28 17.35 -5.20
CA TYR A 214 1.08 16.31 -5.86
C TYR A 214 0.67 14.89 -5.48
N VAL A 215 0.35 14.64 -4.20
CA VAL A 215 -0.01 13.31 -3.72
C VAL A 215 -1.53 13.08 -3.63
N PHE A 216 -2.34 14.11 -3.89
CA PHE A 216 -3.78 14.09 -3.64
C PHE A 216 -4.50 12.98 -4.38
N GLN A 217 -4.26 12.83 -5.67
CA GLN A 217 -4.94 11.81 -6.49
C GLN A 217 -4.61 10.39 -6.03
N ASP A 218 -3.33 10.10 -5.79
CA ASP A 218 -2.87 8.76 -5.41
C ASP A 218 -3.40 8.34 -4.03
N VAL A 219 -3.62 9.33 -3.15
CA VAL A 219 -4.18 9.10 -1.80
C VAL A 219 -5.71 9.01 -1.83
N ILE A 220 -6.39 9.77 -2.68
CA ILE A 220 -7.85 9.96 -2.59
C ILE A 220 -8.63 9.10 -3.59
N ALA A 221 -8.11 8.86 -4.81
CA ALA A 221 -8.89 8.25 -5.88
C ALA A 221 -9.46 6.86 -5.54
N HIS A 222 -8.74 6.04 -4.77
CA HIS A 222 -9.21 4.72 -4.37
C HIS A 222 -10.19 4.74 -3.18
N ARG A 223 -10.35 5.90 -2.52
CA ARG A 223 -11.17 6.09 -1.32
C ARG A 223 -12.50 6.78 -1.60
N ILE A 224 -12.71 7.28 -2.82
CA ILE A 224 -13.98 7.89 -3.23
C ILE A 224 -14.77 6.96 -4.13
N HIS A 225 -16.11 7.04 -4.03
CA HIS A 225 -17.02 6.26 -4.87
C HIS A 225 -17.96 7.20 -5.61
N ILE A 226 -17.98 7.08 -6.93
CA ILE A 226 -18.81 7.90 -7.81
C ILE A 226 -20.14 7.22 -8.13
N LYS A 227 -21.21 8.00 -8.32
CA LYS A 227 -22.57 7.50 -8.53
C LYS A 227 -22.78 6.58 -9.74
N GLN A 228 -21.86 6.59 -10.71
CA GLN A 228 -21.87 5.72 -11.88
C GLN A 228 -20.46 5.12 -12.01
N ASP A 229 -20.05 4.38 -10.98
CA ASP A 229 -18.73 3.77 -10.93
C ASP A 229 -18.75 2.43 -11.69
N ASN A 230 -18.27 2.45 -12.93
CA ASN A 230 -17.99 1.25 -13.70
C ASN A 230 -16.52 0.81 -13.50
N GLY A 231 -15.88 1.19 -12.38
CA GLY A 231 -14.45 0.98 -12.15
C GLY A 231 -13.53 1.90 -12.97
N ASN A 232 -14.09 2.95 -13.56
CA ASN A 232 -13.32 3.88 -14.40
C ASN A 232 -12.61 4.95 -13.56
N ILE A 233 -11.34 4.71 -13.30
CA ILE A 233 -10.46 5.57 -12.53
C ILE A 233 -10.20 6.92 -13.21
N GLN A 234 -10.15 6.96 -14.55
CA GLN A 234 -9.98 8.21 -15.28
C GLN A 234 -11.11 9.20 -14.95
N LYS A 235 -12.33 8.68 -14.76
CA LYS A 235 -13.48 9.50 -14.33
C LYS A 235 -13.32 10.01 -12.89
N LYS A 236 -12.78 9.19 -11.98
CA LYS A 236 -12.47 9.63 -10.61
C LYS A 236 -11.40 10.72 -10.60
N THR A 237 -10.32 10.52 -11.36
CA THR A 237 -9.24 11.51 -11.52
C THR A 237 -9.75 12.82 -12.11
N GLN A 238 -10.66 12.77 -13.09
CA GLN A 238 -11.26 13.97 -13.67
C GLN A 238 -12.07 14.75 -12.62
N ILE A 239 -12.90 14.07 -11.83
CA ILE A 239 -13.70 14.69 -10.75
C ILE A 239 -12.79 15.29 -9.66
N LEU A 240 -11.66 14.67 -9.37
CA LEU A 240 -10.71 15.20 -8.37
C LEU A 240 -9.91 16.42 -8.88
N ASN A 241 -9.93 16.70 -10.17
CA ASN A 241 -9.32 17.88 -10.78
C ASN A 241 -10.29 19.07 -10.86
N GLU A 242 -11.58 18.90 -10.64
CA GLU A 242 -12.60 19.95 -10.54
C GLU A 242 -12.55 20.64 -9.17
#